data_59c2347cf6e2cb7316710ad1de85b165
#
_entry.id   59c2347cf6e2cb7316710ad1de85b165
#
_cell.length_a   1.000
_cell.length_b   1.000
_cell.length_c   1.000
_cell.angle_alpha   90.00
_cell.angle_beta   90.00
_cell.angle_gamma   90.00
#
_symmetry.space_group_name_H-M   'P 1'
#
loop_
_entity.id
_entity.type
_entity.pdbx_description
1 polymer ?
#
loop_
_entity_poly.entity_id
_entity_poly.type
_entity_poly.pdbx_seq_one_letter_code
_entity_poly.pdbx_strand_id
1 'polypeptide(L)'
;MKRKLLLNSATFTERNFWGNTSSITFYPVHEPGWYLRTKSGDVPINYKIARAKHGYIQLCVENDLGNVYEHISPLRSLGYDGIALKFHDKWPPYCGGVRAYLAFFKKELRFKTTDDDIPYIGPSQSSEAFRKDRSSFVKIVPVSDKRLHMDVLSQWRPLPTYRRKFVFEAMSLEDQQRIWDAKPQGDPQYYRKLFAKVLHTFGWPNMQHISWKSDGTPHQIAEEWWYHAVQDTIGAVNLCDHIALPAASVKRAY
;
A
#
# COMPACT_ATOMS: atom_id res chain seq x y z
N MET A 1 -1.61 17.76 8.43
CA MET A 1 -0.25 17.28 8.02
C MET A 1 0.25 18.16 6.90
N LYS A 2 1.48 18.65 7.01
CA LYS A 2 2.06 19.52 5.98
C LYS A 2 2.35 18.76 4.69
N ARG A 3 2.03 19.38 3.57
CA ARG A 3 2.28 18.85 2.22
C ARG A 3 3.76 18.91 1.89
N LYS A 4 4.29 17.86 1.27
CA LYS A 4 5.67 17.73 0.80
C LYS A 4 5.67 17.58 -0.72
N LEU A 5 5.92 18.66 -1.44
CA LEU A 5 5.94 18.65 -2.90
C LEU A 5 7.29 18.14 -3.42
N LEU A 6 7.23 17.23 -4.38
CA LEU A 6 8.43 16.70 -5.04
C LEU A 6 9.12 17.76 -5.88
N LEU A 7 10.45 17.85 -5.80
CA LEU A 7 11.27 18.85 -6.50
C LEU A 7 12.14 18.30 -7.63
N ASN A 8 12.46 17.01 -7.60
CA ASN A 8 13.32 16.38 -8.61
C ASN A 8 12.74 15.03 -9.05
N SER A 9 13.13 14.58 -10.23
CA SER A 9 12.81 13.22 -10.66
C SER A 9 13.92 12.25 -10.27
N ALA A 10 13.55 11.02 -9.96
CA ALA A 10 14.46 9.90 -9.80
C ALA A 10 13.77 8.57 -10.15
N THR A 11 14.58 7.58 -10.52
CA THR A 11 14.11 6.25 -10.88
C THR A 11 14.51 5.25 -9.81
N PHE A 12 13.54 4.56 -9.28
CA PHE A 12 13.72 3.44 -8.38
C PHE A 12 13.77 2.14 -9.19
N THR A 13 14.87 1.41 -9.08
CA THR A 13 15.10 0.16 -9.82
C THR A 13 15.47 -0.94 -8.84
N GLU A 14 14.71 -2.00 -8.86
CA GLU A 14 14.90 -3.19 -8.01
C GLU A 14 14.32 -4.43 -8.70
N ARG A 15 14.47 -5.59 -8.07
CA ARG A 15 13.79 -6.79 -8.53
C ARG A 15 12.30 -6.73 -8.20
N ASN A 16 11.47 -7.12 -9.15
CA ASN A 16 10.04 -7.30 -8.91
C ASN A 16 9.76 -8.66 -8.21
N PHE A 17 8.50 -8.94 -7.92
CA PHE A 17 8.09 -10.20 -7.28
C PHE A 17 8.59 -11.45 -8.01
N TRP A 18 8.72 -11.40 -9.33
CA TRP A 18 9.16 -12.53 -10.15
C TRP A 18 10.69 -12.61 -10.30
N GLY A 19 11.43 -11.72 -9.66
CA GLY A 19 12.88 -11.68 -9.70
C GLY A 19 13.47 -10.91 -10.89
N ASN A 20 12.65 -10.41 -11.81
CA ASN A 20 13.09 -9.59 -12.92
C ASN A 20 13.40 -8.16 -12.45
N THR A 21 14.37 -7.52 -13.07
CA THR A 21 14.61 -6.09 -12.87
C THR A 21 13.40 -5.29 -13.33
N SER A 22 12.98 -4.35 -12.52
CA SER A 22 11.83 -3.50 -12.77
C SER A 22 12.10 -2.09 -12.26
N SER A 23 11.47 -1.11 -12.89
CA SER A 23 11.72 0.30 -12.59
C SER A 23 10.42 1.11 -12.53
N ILE A 24 10.45 2.11 -11.66
CA ILE A 24 9.43 3.15 -11.58
C ILE A 24 10.12 4.50 -11.45
N THR A 25 9.71 5.48 -12.25
CA THR A 25 10.21 6.86 -12.16
C THR A 25 9.17 7.76 -11.53
N PHE A 26 9.62 8.56 -10.58
CA PHE A 26 8.83 9.59 -9.90
C PHE A 26 9.20 10.95 -10.50
N TYR A 27 8.22 11.72 -10.93
CA TYR A 27 8.37 13.04 -11.54
C TYR A 27 7.66 14.09 -10.71
N PRO A 28 8.24 15.29 -10.53
CA PRO A 28 7.52 16.40 -9.94
C PRO A 28 6.40 16.88 -10.86
N VAL A 29 5.28 17.25 -10.27
CA VAL A 29 4.19 17.96 -10.92
C VAL A 29 3.81 19.20 -10.11
N HIS A 30 3.37 20.26 -10.81
CA HIS A 30 3.05 21.53 -10.15
C HIS A 30 1.74 21.46 -9.35
N GLU A 31 0.80 20.65 -9.84
CA GLU A 31 -0.48 20.49 -9.18
C GLU A 31 -0.39 19.48 -8.04
N PRO A 32 -1.08 19.75 -6.90
CA PRO A 32 -1.21 18.77 -5.84
C PRO A 32 -1.90 17.50 -6.33
N GLY A 33 -1.44 16.36 -5.85
CA GLY A 33 -2.01 15.06 -6.20
C GLY A 33 -0.96 14.04 -6.61
N TRP A 34 -1.45 12.84 -6.86
CA TRP A 34 -0.66 11.76 -7.41
C TRP A 34 -1.23 11.39 -8.78
N TYR A 35 -0.35 11.20 -9.75
CA TYR A 35 -0.69 11.02 -11.15
C TYR A 35 0.00 9.77 -11.71
N LEU A 36 -0.67 9.10 -12.63
CA LEU A 36 -0.06 8.09 -13.48
C LEU A 36 0.37 8.75 -14.79
N ARG A 37 1.66 8.75 -15.06
CA ARG A 37 2.20 9.27 -16.33
C ARG A 37 2.04 8.25 -17.44
N THR A 38 1.21 8.58 -18.40
CA THR A 38 0.92 7.78 -19.60
C THR A 38 1.52 8.42 -20.85
N LYS A 39 1.34 7.78 -22.00
CA LYS A 39 1.71 8.37 -23.29
C LYS A 39 0.84 9.59 -23.64
N SER A 40 -0.41 9.58 -23.17
CA SER A 40 -1.39 10.65 -23.43
C SER A 40 -1.31 11.81 -22.42
N GLY A 41 -0.47 11.70 -21.37
CA GLY A 41 -0.33 12.70 -20.33
C GLY A 41 -0.45 12.13 -18.92
N ASP A 42 -0.52 13.01 -17.92
CA ASP A 42 -0.64 12.64 -16.52
C ASP A 42 -2.11 12.48 -16.13
N VAL A 43 -2.48 11.29 -15.68
CA VAL A 43 -3.84 10.93 -15.27
C VAL A 43 -3.91 10.87 -13.74
N PRO A 44 -4.84 11.59 -13.08
CA PRO A 44 -4.96 11.55 -11.63
C PRO A 44 -5.22 10.14 -11.09
N ILE A 45 -4.44 9.73 -10.09
CA ILE A 45 -4.61 8.43 -9.43
C ILE A 45 -5.75 8.51 -8.43
N ASN A 46 -6.83 7.80 -8.72
CA ASN A 46 -8.00 7.68 -7.86
C ASN A 46 -8.72 6.34 -8.10
N TYR A 47 -9.84 6.13 -7.42
CA TYR A 47 -10.63 4.91 -7.53
C TYR A 47 -11.15 4.62 -8.95
N LYS A 48 -11.28 5.64 -9.83
CA LYS A 48 -11.80 5.45 -11.19
C LYS A 48 -10.85 4.64 -12.07
N ILE A 49 -9.54 4.81 -11.84
CA ILE A 49 -8.50 4.05 -12.56
C ILE A 49 -7.95 2.89 -11.75
N ALA A 50 -8.35 2.73 -10.49
CA ALA A 50 -7.93 1.63 -9.64
C ALA A 50 -8.85 0.41 -9.83
N ARG A 51 -8.26 -0.77 -9.86
CA ARG A 51 -8.98 -2.06 -9.93
C ARG A 51 -8.35 -3.04 -8.94
N ALA A 52 -9.20 -3.74 -8.20
CA ALA A 52 -8.77 -4.88 -7.41
C ALA A 52 -8.74 -6.13 -8.31
N LYS A 53 -7.57 -6.70 -8.52
CA LYS A 53 -7.39 -7.90 -9.34
C LYS A 53 -6.32 -8.79 -8.74
N HIS A 54 -6.63 -10.08 -8.59
CA HIS A 54 -5.72 -11.08 -8.02
C HIS A 54 -5.15 -10.72 -6.64
N GLY A 55 -5.93 -10.03 -5.81
CA GLY A 55 -5.50 -9.61 -4.47
C GLY A 55 -4.68 -8.32 -4.44
N TYR A 56 -4.43 -7.67 -5.58
CA TYR A 56 -3.66 -6.45 -5.68
C TYR A 56 -4.50 -5.26 -6.15
N ILE A 57 -4.11 -4.06 -5.72
CA ILE A 57 -4.61 -2.81 -6.29
C ILE A 57 -3.76 -2.48 -7.52
N GLN A 58 -4.40 -2.41 -8.68
CA GLN A 58 -3.77 -2.10 -9.96
C GLN A 58 -4.34 -0.82 -10.54
N LEU A 59 -3.47 0.00 -11.14
CA LEU A 59 -3.87 1.20 -11.89
C LEU A 59 -4.05 0.81 -13.36
N CYS A 60 -5.25 1.03 -13.89
CA CYS A 60 -5.61 0.68 -15.26
C CYS A 60 -6.07 1.95 -15.98
N VAL A 61 -5.34 2.36 -17.02
CA VAL A 61 -5.70 3.48 -17.90
C VAL A 61 -5.72 2.96 -19.32
N GLU A 62 -6.79 3.24 -20.04
CA GLU A 62 -7.03 2.77 -21.41
C GLU A 62 -6.98 1.22 -21.45
N ASN A 63 -6.20 0.65 -22.37
CA ASN A 63 -6.01 -0.80 -22.49
C ASN A 63 -4.74 -1.30 -21.79
N ASP A 64 -4.06 -0.44 -21.04
CA ASP A 64 -2.86 -0.85 -20.31
C ASP A 64 -3.22 -1.77 -19.15
N LEU A 65 -2.55 -2.91 -19.13
CA LEU A 65 -2.62 -3.87 -18.03
C LEU A 65 -2.10 -3.19 -16.76
N GLY A 66 -2.96 -3.09 -15.79
CA GLY A 66 -2.73 -2.34 -14.58
C GLY A 66 -1.42 -2.63 -13.87
N ASN A 67 -0.78 -1.58 -13.44
CA ASN A 67 0.41 -1.63 -12.61
C ASN A 67 0.02 -1.78 -11.13
N VAL A 68 0.70 -2.65 -10.41
CA VAL A 68 0.46 -2.85 -8.97
C VAL A 68 0.89 -1.60 -8.20
N TYR A 69 -0.01 -1.05 -7.41
CA TYR A 69 0.17 0.26 -6.76
C TYR A 69 0.08 0.19 -5.22
N GLU A 70 -0.39 -0.89 -4.63
CA GLU A 70 -0.73 -0.98 -3.20
C GLU A 70 0.41 -0.65 -2.24
N HIS A 71 1.67 -0.95 -2.61
CA HIS A 71 2.83 -0.65 -1.77
C HIS A 71 3.36 0.79 -1.92
N ILE A 72 2.81 1.54 -2.86
CA ILE A 72 3.20 2.94 -3.10
C ILE A 72 2.16 3.89 -2.52
N SER A 73 0.88 3.53 -2.63
CA SER A 73 -0.24 4.37 -2.20
C SER A 73 -0.18 4.83 -0.74
N PRO A 74 0.31 4.04 0.24
CA PRO A 74 0.41 4.50 1.62
C PRO A 74 1.32 5.72 1.83
N LEU A 75 2.26 5.98 0.93
CA LEU A 75 3.15 7.15 1.03
C LEU A 75 2.41 8.49 0.99
N ARG A 76 1.22 8.52 0.40
CA ARG A 76 0.35 9.72 0.42
C ARG A 76 -0.03 10.11 1.86
N SER A 77 -0.27 9.13 2.73
CA SER A 77 -0.57 9.37 4.14
C SER A 77 0.60 9.94 4.96
N LEU A 78 1.79 10.00 4.36
CA LEU A 78 2.98 10.63 4.96
C LEU A 78 3.20 12.07 4.47
N GLY A 79 2.26 12.60 3.69
CA GLY A 79 2.29 13.97 3.20
C GLY A 79 3.01 14.15 1.88
N TYR A 80 3.54 13.11 1.26
CA TYR A 80 4.17 13.21 -0.07
C TYR A 80 3.13 13.48 -1.15
N ASP A 81 3.39 14.50 -1.96
CA ASP A 81 2.42 15.04 -2.92
C ASP A 81 3.11 15.66 -4.14
N GLY A 82 2.33 16.03 -5.17
CA GLY A 82 2.86 16.61 -6.39
C GLY A 82 3.72 15.61 -7.18
N ILE A 83 3.26 14.37 -7.34
CA ILE A 83 4.05 13.26 -7.89
C ILE A 83 3.33 12.61 -9.08
N ALA A 84 4.02 12.51 -10.22
CA ALA A 84 3.61 11.62 -11.31
C ALA A 84 4.49 10.37 -11.35
N LEU A 85 3.86 9.21 -11.45
CA LEU A 85 4.49 7.90 -11.51
C LEU A 85 4.53 7.41 -12.95
N LYS A 86 5.69 6.94 -13.41
CA LYS A 86 5.82 6.21 -14.66
C LYS A 86 6.34 4.81 -14.36
N PHE A 87 5.50 3.83 -14.55
CA PHE A 87 5.90 2.43 -14.50
C PHE A 87 6.58 2.06 -15.83
N HIS A 88 7.72 1.40 -15.75
CA HIS A 88 8.43 0.89 -16.94
C HIS A 88 8.07 -0.57 -17.22
N ASP A 89 7.54 -1.25 -16.21
CA ASP A 89 7.15 -2.65 -16.25
C ASP A 89 5.78 -2.85 -15.62
N LYS A 90 5.11 -3.93 -15.98
CA LYS A 90 3.80 -4.31 -15.42
C LYS A 90 3.86 -4.52 -13.90
N TRP A 91 4.95 -5.11 -13.42
CA TRP A 91 5.20 -5.36 -12.00
C TRP A 91 6.22 -4.35 -11.50
N PRO A 92 5.86 -3.49 -10.54
CA PRO A 92 6.81 -2.53 -9.99
C PRO A 92 7.91 -3.24 -9.19
N PRO A 93 8.99 -2.54 -8.86
CA PRO A 93 9.96 -3.00 -7.89
C PRO A 93 9.27 -3.51 -6.63
N TYR A 94 9.62 -4.73 -6.21
CA TYR A 94 9.00 -5.39 -5.08
C TYR A 94 10.04 -5.73 -4.02
N CYS A 95 10.40 -4.73 -3.27
CA CYS A 95 11.52 -4.76 -2.34
C CYS A 95 11.11 -4.82 -0.86
N GLY A 96 10.00 -5.48 -0.59
CA GLY A 96 9.52 -5.63 0.78
C GLY A 96 8.50 -4.58 1.23
N GLY A 97 7.72 -4.04 0.29
CA GLY A 97 6.61 -3.16 0.58
C GLY A 97 6.97 -1.68 0.70
N VAL A 98 6.19 -0.95 1.47
CA VAL A 98 6.28 0.53 1.61
C VAL A 98 7.65 0.99 2.11
N ARG A 99 8.30 0.22 2.96
CA ARG A 99 9.60 0.57 3.57
C ARG A 99 10.66 0.95 2.54
N ALA A 100 10.80 0.16 1.49
CA ALA A 100 11.83 0.40 0.50
C ALA A 100 11.56 1.64 -0.35
N TYR A 101 10.29 1.88 -0.70
CA TYR A 101 9.89 3.13 -1.33
C TYR A 101 10.13 4.33 -0.44
N LEU A 102 9.82 4.20 0.86
CA LEU A 102 10.07 5.27 1.83
C LEU A 102 11.58 5.56 1.99
N ALA A 103 12.41 4.53 2.02
CA ALA A 103 13.86 4.68 2.06
C ALA A 103 14.39 5.39 0.78
N PHE A 104 13.90 4.99 -0.39
CA PHE A 104 14.21 5.63 -1.65
C PHE A 104 13.77 7.11 -1.65
N PHE A 105 12.55 7.41 -1.20
CA PHE A 105 12.04 8.78 -1.11
C PHE A 105 12.94 9.66 -0.24
N LYS A 106 13.36 9.16 0.91
CA LYS A 106 14.24 9.89 1.83
C LYS A 106 15.65 10.11 1.29
N LYS A 107 16.15 9.19 0.46
CA LYS A 107 17.53 9.21 -0.03
C LYS A 107 17.69 9.93 -1.36
N GLU A 108 16.82 9.66 -2.32
CA GLU A 108 17.02 10.06 -3.72
C GLU A 108 16.10 11.22 -4.15
N LEU A 109 14.98 11.42 -3.46
CA LEU A 109 14.02 12.46 -3.79
C LEU A 109 14.13 13.65 -2.83
N ARG A 110 14.00 14.84 -3.39
CA ARG A 110 13.96 16.08 -2.64
C ARG A 110 12.54 16.62 -2.59
N PHE A 111 12.13 17.06 -1.41
CA PHE A 111 10.80 17.59 -1.16
C PHE A 111 10.87 18.97 -0.53
N LYS A 112 9.96 19.83 -0.93
CA LYS A 112 9.69 21.12 -0.28
C LYS A 112 8.44 20.96 0.57
N THR A 113 8.57 21.15 1.88
CA THR A 113 7.40 21.26 2.76
C THR A 113 6.75 22.61 2.52
N THR A 114 5.44 22.62 2.28
CA THR A 114 4.65 23.84 2.11
C THR A 114 3.96 24.21 3.42
N ASP A 115 3.45 25.44 3.50
CA ASP A 115 2.63 25.89 4.63
C ASP A 115 1.21 25.31 4.58
N ASP A 116 0.80 24.81 3.41
CA ASP A 116 -0.51 24.20 3.21
C ASP A 116 -0.60 22.85 3.90
N ASP A 117 -1.68 22.64 4.60
CA ASP A 117 -2.03 21.30 5.09
C ASP A 117 -2.72 20.48 4.00
N ILE A 118 -2.44 19.19 3.98
CA ILE A 118 -3.24 18.27 3.16
C ILE A 118 -4.64 18.22 3.79
N PRO A 119 -5.70 18.54 3.03
CA PRO A 119 -7.05 18.49 3.56
C PRO A 119 -7.44 17.07 3.93
N TYR A 120 -8.16 16.94 5.03
CA TYR A 120 -8.82 15.69 5.40
C TYR A 120 -10.16 15.60 4.67
N ILE A 121 -10.36 14.56 3.89
CA ILE A 121 -11.65 14.28 3.25
C ILE A 121 -12.16 12.96 3.80
N GLY A 122 -13.36 12.99 4.36
CA GLY A 122 -14.07 11.81 4.79
C GLY A 122 -15.20 11.45 3.82
N PRO A 123 -15.69 10.22 3.85
CA PRO A 123 -16.87 9.84 3.12
C PRO A 123 -18.08 10.63 3.61
N SER A 124 -18.98 11.01 2.72
CA SER A 124 -20.22 11.70 3.07
C SER A 124 -21.26 10.77 3.72
N GLN A 125 -21.12 9.47 3.49
CA GLN A 125 -22.01 8.43 4.02
C GLN A 125 -21.22 7.15 4.34
N SER A 126 -21.81 6.32 5.20
CA SER A 126 -21.26 5.00 5.49
C SER A 126 -21.31 4.09 4.27
N SER A 127 -20.25 3.33 4.07
CA SER A 127 -20.14 2.36 2.99
C SER A 127 -19.60 1.04 3.52
N GLU A 128 -20.12 -0.08 3.00
CA GLU A 128 -19.64 -1.42 3.33
C GLU A 128 -19.35 -2.21 2.04
N ALA A 129 -18.27 -2.95 2.05
CA ALA A 129 -17.93 -3.89 1.00
C ALA A 129 -17.61 -5.26 1.60
N PHE A 130 -18.16 -6.31 1.01
CA PHE A 130 -17.96 -7.69 1.44
C PHE A 130 -17.26 -8.47 0.34
N ARG A 131 -16.41 -9.40 0.73
CA ARG A 131 -15.98 -10.44 -0.16
C ARG A 131 -17.19 -11.30 -0.58
N LYS A 132 -17.15 -11.89 -1.78
CA LYS A 132 -18.26 -12.67 -2.34
C LYS A 132 -18.75 -13.80 -1.40
N ASP A 133 -17.85 -14.41 -0.67
CA ASP A 133 -18.14 -15.46 0.33
C ASP A 133 -18.45 -14.91 1.74
N ARG A 134 -18.50 -13.58 1.88
CA ARG A 134 -18.67 -12.87 3.16
C ARG A 134 -17.61 -13.18 4.24
N SER A 135 -16.51 -13.83 3.87
CA SER A 135 -15.42 -14.16 4.80
C SER A 135 -14.65 -12.94 5.27
N SER A 136 -14.69 -11.85 4.52
CA SER A 136 -14.07 -10.58 4.89
C SER A 136 -14.93 -9.39 4.47
N PHE A 137 -14.76 -8.28 5.17
CA PHE A 137 -15.46 -7.04 4.85
C PHE A 137 -14.61 -5.82 5.16
N VAL A 138 -14.95 -4.70 4.52
CA VAL A 138 -14.49 -3.35 4.85
C VAL A 138 -15.71 -2.47 5.05
N LYS A 139 -15.74 -1.76 6.16
CA LYS A 139 -16.76 -0.74 6.45
C LYS A 139 -16.05 0.59 6.67
N ILE A 140 -16.51 1.62 5.99
CA ILE A 140 -16.03 3.00 6.12
C ILE A 140 -17.17 3.85 6.62
N VAL A 141 -16.93 4.63 7.68
CA VAL A 141 -17.92 5.48 8.33
C VAL A 141 -17.37 6.89 8.45
N PRO A 142 -18.16 7.93 8.15
CA PRO A 142 -17.76 9.32 8.38
C PRO A 142 -17.40 9.55 9.85
N VAL A 143 -16.42 10.41 10.10
CA VAL A 143 -16.06 10.88 11.45
C VAL A 143 -15.91 12.40 11.44
N SER A 144 -16.20 13.03 12.57
CA SER A 144 -16.16 14.49 12.71
C SER A 144 -14.80 15.04 13.13
N ASP A 145 -13.92 14.19 13.70
CA ASP A 145 -12.67 14.62 14.32
C ASP A 145 -11.46 14.68 13.36
N LYS A 146 -11.70 14.52 12.07
CA LYS A 146 -10.66 14.60 11.00
C LYS A 146 -9.49 13.63 11.21
N ARG A 147 -9.74 12.44 11.76
CA ARG A 147 -8.75 11.41 12.03
C ARG A 147 -9.11 10.09 11.35
N LEU A 148 -8.12 9.24 11.14
CA LEU A 148 -8.34 7.90 10.65
C LEU A 148 -8.49 6.93 11.83
N HIS A 149 -9.74 6.53 12.10
CA HIS A 149 -10.07 5.48 13.06
C HIS A 149 -10.08 4.12 12.37
N MET A 150 -9.38 3.18 12.92
CA MET A 150 -9.29 1.83 12.34
C MET A 150 -9.67 0.77 13.38
N ASP A 151 -10.47 -0.22 12.95
CA ASP A 151 -10.75 -1.45 13.67
C ASP A 151 -10.42 -2.62 12.74
N VAL A 152 -9.23 -3.16 12.87
CA VAL A 152 -8.71 -4.19 11.97
C VAL A 152 -8.65 -5.52 12.70
N LEU A 153 -9.33 -6.51 12.14
CA LEU A 153 -9.34 -7.89 12.56
C LEU A 153 -8.60 -8.73 11.51
N SER A 154 -7.55 -9.42 11.92
CA SER A 154 -6.83 -10.39 11.10
C SER A 154 -7.09 -11.81 11.61
N GLN A 155 -7.60 -12.67 10.74
CA GLN A 155 -7.96 -14.06 11.03
C GLN A 155 -7.40 -14.99 9.94
N TRP A 156 -6.10 -15.20 9.97
CA TRP A 156 -5.46 -16.11 9.01
C TRP A 156 -5.07 -17.43 9.69
N ARG A 157 -5.66 -18.52 9.30
CA ARG A 157 -5.18 -19.83 9.74
C ARG A 157 -3.87 -20.18 9.03
N PRO A 158 -2.84 -20.66 9.73
CA PRO A 158 -2.83 -21.14 11.12
C PRO A 158 -2.51 -20.10 12.22
N LEU A 159 -2.48 -18.81 11.89
CA LEU A 159 -2.13 -17.77 12.86
C LEU A 159 -3.27 -17.48 13.85
N PRO A 160 -2.96 -17.08 15.07
CA PRO A 160 -3.97 -16.61 16.01
C PRO A 160 -4.72 -15.41 15.46
N THR A 161 -5.99 -15.28 15.84
CA THR A 161 -6.77 -14.09 15.56
C THR A 161 -6.19 -12.89 16.29
N TYR A 162 -5.96 -11.81 15.58
CA TYR A 162 -5.49 -10.56 16.13
C TYR A 162 -6.42 -9.41 15.75
N ARG A 163 -6.84 -8.62 16.74
CA ARG A 163 -7.68 -7.44 16.55
C ARG A 163 -7.21 -6.27 17.38
N ARG A 164 -7.12 -5.11 16.75
CA ARG A 164 -6.80 -3.86 17.44
C ARG A 164 -7.63 -2.70 16.86
N LYS A 165 -8.12 -1.85 17.77
CA LYS A 165 -8.72 -0.55 17.42
C LYS A 165 -7.73 0.54 17.75
N PHE A 166 -7.58 1.51 16.87
CA PHE A 166 -6.65 2.61 17.07
C PHE A 166 -7.05 3.83 16.22
N VAL A 167 -6.46 4.97 16.55
CA VAL A 167 -6.47 6.18 15.73
C VAL A 167 -5.07 6.31 15.14
N PHE A 168 -4.95 6.34 13.82
CA PHE A 168 -3.66 6.27 13.15
C PHE A 168 -2.71 7.40 13.60
N GLU A 169 -3.21 8.62 13.67
CA GLU A 169 -2.44 9.79 14.06
C GLU A 169 -2.02 9.80 15.54
N ALA A 170 -2.68 8.98 16.36
CA ALA A 170 -2.35 8.82 17.80
C ALA A 170 -1.45 7.61 18.08
N MET A 171 -1.06 6.85 17.06
CA MET A 171 -0.14 5.74 17.23
C MET A 171 1.27 6.23 17.57
N SER A 172 2.01 5.42 18.32
CA SER A 172 3.43 5.66 18.55
C SER A 172 4.21 5.64 17.23
N LEU A 173 5.33 6.35 17.17
CA LEU A 173 6.21 6.30 15.99
C LEU A 173 6.71 4.89 15.71
N GLU A 174 6.92 4.09 16.75
CA GLU A 174 7.32 2.69 16.62
C GLU A 174 6.22 1.85 15.97
N ASP A 175 4.96 1.97 16.40
CA ASP A 175 3.83 1.27 15.79
C ASP A 175 3.62 1.70 14.33
N GLN A 176 3.73 3.01 14.03
CA GLN A 176 3.69 3.50 12.66
C GLN A 176 4.82 2.91 11.82
N GLN A 177 6.03 2.84 12.36
CA GLN A 177 7.17 2.23 11.67
C GLN A 177 6.92 0.75 11.39
N ARG A 178 6.34 0.00 12.33
CA ARG A 178 5.95 -1.41 12.12
C ARG A 178 4.94 -1.59 10.98
N ILE A 179 3.99 -0.66 10.81
CA ILE A 179 3.08 -0.67 9.65
C ILE A 179 3.88 -0.55 8.36
N TRP A 180 4.85 0.38 8.30
CA TRP A 180 5.63 0.60 7.08
C TRP A 180 6.65 -0.51 6.80
N ASP A 181 7.11 -1.19 7.84
CA ASP A 181 8.07 -2.29 7.74
C ASP A 181 7.40 -3.65 7.50
N ALA A 182 6.07 -3.73 7.66
CA ALA A 182 5.34 -4.97 7.50
C ALA A 182 5.51 -5.56 6.10
N LYS A 183 5.94 -6.82 6.06
CA LYS A 183 6.20 -7.52 4.81
C LYS A 183 4.91 -7.97 4.15
N PRO A 184 4.83 -7.89 2.83
CA PRO A 184 3.71 -8.44 2.10
C PRO A 184 3.63 -9.95 2.30
N GLN A 185 2.42 -10.45 2.29
CA GLN A 185 2.10 -11.80 2.66
C GLN A 185 1.64 -12.58 1.43
N GLY A 186 2.25 -13.73 1.23
CA GLY A 186 1.67 -14.72 0.33
C GLY A 186 0.47 -15.40 1.01
N ASP A 187 -0.60 -15.60 0.27
CA ASP A 187 -1.73 -16.42 0.74
C ASP A 187 -1.24 -17.83 1.04
N PRO A 188 -1.42 -18.33 2.30
CA PRO A 188 -1.03 -19.70 2.66
C PRO A 188 -1.67 -20.78 1.80
N GLN A 189 -2.81 -20.51 1.21
CA GLN A 189 -3.50 -21.45 0.32
C GLN A 189 -2.77 -21.65 -1.00
N TYR A 190 -2.03 -20.65 -1.47
CA TYR A 190 -1.22 -20.73 -2.69
C TYR A 190 0.18 -21.30 -2.45
N TYR A 191 0.70 -21.18 -1.22
CA TYR A 191 2.02 -21.70 -0.85
C TYR A 191 1.87 -23.00 -0.06
N ARG A 192 1.52 -24.06 -0.72
CA ARG A 192 1.63 -25.41 -0.11
C ARG A 192 3.10 -25.63 0.27
N LYS A 193 3.33 -26.38 1.36
CA LYS A 193 4.68 -26.70 1.88
C LYS A 193 5.70 -27.06 0.80
N LEU A 194 5.24 -27.80 -0.23
CA LEU A 194 6.07 -28.18 -1.36
C LEU A 194 6.54 -26.98 -2.18
N PHE A 195 5.65 -26.02 -2.44
CA PHE A 195 5.97 -24.84 -3.24
C PHE A 195 6.93 -23.90 -2.48
N ALA A 196 6.70 -23.68 -1.18
CA ALA A 196 7.62 -22.94 -0.35
C ALA A 196 9.03 -23.56 -0.33
N LYS A 197 9.11 -24.90 -0.17
CA LYS A 197 10.37 -25.66 -0.24
C LYS A 197 11.07 -25.49 -1.59
N VAL A 198 10.33 -25.58 -2.68
CA VAL A 198 10.88 -25.38 -4.04
C VAL A 198 11.43 -23.97 -4.21
N LEU A 199 10.68 -22.95 -3.83
CA LEU A 199 11.13 -21.56 -3.94
C LEU A 199 12.40 -21.29 -3.12
N HIS A 200 12.49 -21.84 -1.89
CA HIS A 200 13.70 -21.73 -1.07
C HIS A 200 14.89 -22.48 -1.68
N THR A 201 14.65 -23.68 -2.22
CA THR A 201 15.73 -24.51 -2.83
C THR A 201 16.32 -23.84 -4.05
N PHE A 202 15.51 -23.19 -4.86
CA PHE A 202 15.98 -22.47 -6.05
C PHE A 202 16.40 -21.03 -5.77
N GLY A 203 16.45 -20.62 -4.48
CA GLY A 203 16.91 -19.27 -4.10
C GLY A 203 16.06 -18.17 -4.72
N TRP A 204 14.73 -18.32 -4.68
CA TRP A 204 13.83 -17.28 -5.22
C TRP A 204 14.20 -15.92 -4.67
N PRO A 205 14.51 -14.94 -5.51
CA PRO A 205 15.22 -13.72 -5.10
C PRO A 205 14.47 -12.86 -4.08
N ASN A 206 13.16 -13.06 -3.93
CA ASN A 206 12.32 -12.27 -3.02
C ASN A 206 11.77 -13.07 -1.83
N MET A 207 12.30 -14.27 -1.56
CA MET A 207 11.84 -15.07 -0.41
C MET A 207 12.02 -14.38 0.94
N GLN A 208 13.03 -13.53 1.07
CA GLN A 208 13.22 -12.71 2.27
C GLN A 208 12.08 -11.71 2.52
N HIS A 209 11.28 -11.42 1.49
CA HIS A 209 10.14 -10.52 1.54
C HIS A 209 8.81 -11.26 1.74
N ILE A 210 8.83 -12.59 1.80
CA ILE A 210 7.66 -13.43 2.01
C ILE A 210 7.71 -13.99 3.43
N SER A 211 6.56 -14.00 4.10
CA SER A 211 6.44 -14.39 5.51
C SER A 211 6.45 -15.90 5.75
N TRP A 212 7.03 -16.70 4.85
CA TRP A 212 7.00 -18.17 4.95
C TRP A 212 8.39 -18.77 4.97
N LYS A 213 8.60 -19.73 5.89
CA LYS A 213 9.80 -20.56 5.95
C LYS A 213 9.77 -21.66 4.88
N SER A 214 10.93 -22.27 4.61
CA SER A 214 11.05 -23.37 3.66
C SER A 214 10.19 -24.60 3.99
N ASP A 215 9.83 -24.79 5.24
CA ASP A 215 8.95 -25.85 5.71
C ASP A 215 7.45 -25.51 5.57
N GLY A 216 7.12 -24.33 5.04
CA GLY A 216 5.75 -23.84 4.87
C GLY A 216 5.11 -23.33 6.15
N THR A 217 5.90 -23.07 7.20
CA THR A 217 5.43 -22.37 8.39
C THR A 217 5.64 -20.86 8.25
N PRO A 218 4.80 -20.02 8.89
CA PRO A 218 4.98 -18.57 8.84
C PRO A 218 6.25 -18.15 9.59
N HIS A 219 6.97 -17.18 9.03
CA HIS A 219 8.11 -16.54 9.71
C HIS A 219 7.69 -15.67 10.89
N GLN A 220 6.44 -15.24 10.90
CA GLN A 220 6.00 -14.11 11.66
C GLN A 220 4.78 -14.42 12.51
N ILE A 221 4.66 -13.62 13.56
CA ILE A 221 3.54 -13.63 14.47
C ILE A 221 2.31 -12.96 13.82
N ALA A 222 1.14 -13.23 14.38
CA ALA A 222 -0.13 -12.66 13.92
C ALA A 222 -0.13 -11.12 13.83
N GLU A 223 0.68 -10.45 14.64
CA GLU A 223 0.81 -9.00 14.64
C GLU A 223 1.36 -8.44 13.33
N GLU A 224 2.37 -9.06 12.73
CA GLU A 224 2.92 -8.55 11.47
C GLU A 224 1.92 -8.66 10.32
N TRP A 225 1.12 -9.72 10.31
CA TRP A 225 0.01 -9.86 9.36
C TRP A 225 -1.02 -8.76 9.54
N TRP A 226 -1.27 -8.41 10.79
CA TRP A 226 -2.16 -7.31 11.10
C TRP A 226 -1.60 -5.96 10.63
N TYR A 227 -0.31 -5.67 10.88
CA TYR A 227 0.33 -4.45 10.41
C TYR A 227 0.29 -4.33 8.89
N HIS A 228 0.51 -5.43 8.17
CA HIS A 228 0.38 -5.43 6.72
C HIS A 228 -1.07 -5.16 6.26
N ALA A 229 -2.06 -5.77 6.90
CA ALA A 229 -3.46 -5.51 6.62
C ALA A 229 -3.85 -4.04 6.87
N VAL A 230 -3.27 -3.40 7.86
CA VAL A 230 -3.40 -1.95 8.11
C VAL A 230 -2.77 -1.16 6.97
N GLN A 231 -1.56 -1.51 6.55
CA GLN A 231 -0.84 -0.86 5.44
C GLN A 231 -1.68 -0.88 4.15
N ASP A 232 -2.18 -2.05 3.75
CA ASP A 232 -3.05 -2.22 2.57
C ASP A 232 -4.33 -1.39 2.68
N THR A 233 -4.91 -1.35 3.88
CA THR A 233 -6.13 -0.57 4.12
C THR A 233 -5.88 0.92 3.94
N ILE A 234 -4.79 1.45 4.49
CA ILE A 234 -4.37 2.85 4.29
C ILE A 234 -4.16 3.13 2.81
N GLY A 235 -3.47 2.23 2.11
CA GLY A 235 -3.25 2.33 0.67
C GLY A 235 -4.55 2.37 -0.14
N ALA A 236 -5.51 1.53 0.20
CA ALA A 236 -6.81 1.48 -0.47
C ALA A 236 -7.65 2.75 -0.20
N VAL A 237 -7.65 3.24 1.04
CA VAL A 237 -8.40 4.45 1.41
C VAL A 237 -7.83 5.69 0.72
N ASN A 238 -6.52 5.76 0.50
CA ASN A 238 -5.88 6.85 -0.24
C ASN A 238 -6.30 6.98 -1.71
N LEU A 239 -6.99 5.98 -2.25
CA LEU A 239 -7.57 6.03 -3.60
C LEU A 239 -8.95 6.69 -3.63
N CYS A 240 -9.58 6.89 -2.48
CA CYS A 240 -10.97 7.37 -2.43
C CYS A 240 -11.12 8.83 -2.85
N ASP A 241 -10.06 9.66 -2.73
CA ASP A 241 -10.04 11.00 -3.33
C ASP A 241 -8.62 11.58 -3.52
N HIS A 242 -8.54 12.63 -4.33
CA HIS A 242 -7.30 13.15 -4.88
C HIS A 242 -6.30 13.72 -3.86
N ILE A 243 -6.67 13.99 -2.61
CA ILE A 243 -5.93 15.02 -1.87
C ILE A 243 -5.84 14.76 -0.37
N ALA A 244 -6.34 13.62 0.17
CA ALA A 244 -6.60 13.66 1.59
C ALA A 244 -6.12 12.45 2.35
N LEU A 245 -5.69 12.76 3.56
CA LEU A 245 -5.72 11.77 4.63
C LEU A 245 -7.20 11.44 4.91
N PRO A 246 -7.57 10.17 4.92
CA PRO A 246 -8.95 9.81 5.14
C PRO A 246 -9.36 10.11 6.58
N ALA A 247 -10.31 11.02 6.74
CA ALA A 247 -11.05 11.18 7.97
C ALA A 247 -12.20 10.17 7.98
N ALA A 248 -11.90 8.95 8.36
CA ALA A 248 -12.87 7.86 8.31
C ALA A 248 -12.64 6.87 9.47
N SER A 249 -13.71 6.24 9.91
CA SER A 249 -13.61 5.01 10.68
C SER A 249 -13.65 3.82 9.73
N VAL A 250 -12.58 3.06 9.68
CA VAL A 250 -12.46 1.87 8.84
C VAL A 250 -12.49 0.63 9.72
N LYS A 251 -13.43 -0.26 9.42
CA LYS A 251 -13.48 -1.58 10.02
C LYS A 251 -13.24 -2.62 8.94
N ARG A 252 -12.22 -3.44 9.13
CA ARG A 252 -11.83 -4.48 8.19
C ARG A 252 -11.68 -5.82 8.92
N ALA A 253 -12.19 -6.88 8.30
CA ALA A 253 -11.98 -8.25 8.73
C ALA A 253 -11.51 -9.10 7.54
N TYR A 254 -10.57 -9.98 7.79
CA TYR A 254 -10.05 -10.98 6.86
C TYR A 254 -10.38 -12.38 7.34
#